data_681d5aab2d342397335d7722044d635e
#
_entry.id   681d5aab2d342397335d7722044d635e
#
_cell.length_a   1.000
_cell.length_b   1.000
_cell.length_c   1.000
_cell.angle_alpha   90.00
_cell.angle_beta   90.00
_cell.angle_gamma   90.00
#
_symmetry.space_group_name_H-M   'P 1'
#
loop_
_entity.id
_entity.type
_entity.pdbx_description
1 polymer ?
#
loop_
_entity_poly.entity_id
_entity_poly.type
_entity_poly.pdbx_seq_one_letter_code
_entity_poly.pdbx_strand_id
1 'polypeptide(L)'
;MALCRSLVVFAIVALMAPSISLATDFVVGDDAGWGLGIYYDVWAQGKQFFVGDNLVFQYTAGAHSVYKVTGDEFRNCTVPSNSSLGSFSGNDTIKLATAGNKWYICGVNGHCDGGQKLKITVLDGGAPAPAPVAPGPYSTF
;
A
#
# COMPACT_ATOMS: atom_id res chain seq x y z
N MET A 1 6.44 -52.60 -2.70
CA MET A 1 6.51 -51.61 -1.58
C MET A 1 7.33 -50.36 -1.91
N ALA A 2 8.13 -50.34 -2.96
CA ALA A 2 8.93 -49.14 -3.32
C ALA A 2 8.13 -48.04 -4.06
N LEU A 3 7.09 -48.39 -4.84
CA LEU A 3 6.27 -47.39 -5.56
C LEU A 3 5.43 -46.49 -4.66
N CYS A 4 4.97 -46.98 -3.50
CA CYS A 4 4.13 -46.24 -2.61
C CYS A 4 4.90 -45.14 -1.87
N ARG A 5 6.21 -45.32 -1.61
CA ARG A 5 7.08 -44.31 -0.98
C ARG A 5 7.41 -43.14 -1.89
N SER A 6 7.59 -43.38 -3.20
CA SER A 6 7.88 -42.32 -4.16
C SER A 6 6.69 -41.39 -4.40
N LEU A 7 5.47 -41.91 -4.41
CA LEU A 7 4.26 -41.12 -4.58
C LEU A 7 3.99 -40.20 -3.37
N VAL A 8 4.29 -40.65 -2.16
CA VAL A 8 4.12 -39.83 -0.94
C VAL A 8 5.12 -38.66 -0.92
N VAL A 9 6.36 -38.88 -1.36
CA VAL A 9 7.38 -37.80 -1.44
C VAL A 9 7.00 -36.77 -2.50
N PHE A 10 6.46 -37.17 -3.64
CA PHE A 10 5.98 -36.22 -4.65
C PHE A 10 4.76 -35.42 -4.18
N ALA A 11 3.85 -36.02 -3.44
CA ALA A 11 2.68 -35.31 -2.89
C ALA A 11 3.08 -34.25 -1.83
N ILE A 12 4.12 -34.48 -1.04
CA ILE A 12 4.59 -33.53 -0.03
C ILE A 12 5.34 -32.36 -0.67
N VAL A 13 6.07 -32.59 -1.75
CA VAL A 13 6.78 -31.50 -2.46
C VAL A 13 5.80 -30.57 -3.20
N ALA A 14 4.66 -31.08 -3.67
CA ALA A 14 3.64 -30.27 -4.34
C ALA A 14 2.89 -29.31 -3.39
N LEU A 15 2.93 -29.52 -2.07
CA LEU A 15 2.29 -28.66 -1.07
C LEU A 15 3.14 -27.45 -0.63
N MET A 16 4.38 -27.37 -1.09
CA MET A 16 5.29 -26.26 -0.76
C MET A 16 5.49 -25.32 -1.96
N ALA A 17 4.44 -25.06 -2.73
CA ALA A 17 4.51 -24.00 -3.72
C ALA A 17 4.71 -22.64 -3.01
N PRO A 18 5.78 -21.88 -3.31
CA PRO A 18 5.96 -20.57 -2.72
C PRO A 18 4.79 -19.68 -3.13
N SER A 19 4.12 -19.09 -2.16
CA SER A 19 3.13 -18.06 -2.43
C SER A 19 3.86 -16.85 -3.01
N ILE A 20 3.67 -16.60 -4.31
CA ILE A 20 4.20 -15.39 -4.95
C ILE A 20 3.32 -14.24 -4.48
N SER A 21 3.81 -13.46 -3.53
CA SER A 21 3.20 -12.19 -3.16
C SER A 21 3.59 -11.15 -4.22
N LEU A 22 2.61 -10.69 -4.99
CA LEU A 22 2.80 -9.57 -5.92
C LEU A 22 2.64 -8.27 -5.14
N ALA A 23 3.63 -7.37 -5.27
CA ALA A 23 3.53 -6.01 -4.77
C ALA A 23 2.39 -5.27 -5.50
N THR A 24 1.56 -4.55 -4.75
CA THR A 24 0.46 -3.76 -5.29
C THR A 24 0.84 -2.28 -5.31
N ASP A 25 0.52 -1.60 -6.41
CA ASP A 25 0.65 -0.15 -6.52
C ASP A 25 -0.69 0.50 -6.17
N PHE A 26 -0.72 1.29 -5.10
CA PHE A 26 -1.88 2.08 -4.69
C PHE A 26 -1.71 3.53 -5.15
N VAL A 27 -2.48 3.96 -6.14
CA VAL A 27 -2.54 5.39 -6.51
C VAL A 27 -3.31 6.13 -5.43
N VAL A 28 -2.63 7.01 -4.71
CA VAL A 28 -3.21 7.74 -3.57
C VAL A 28 -4.27 8.71 -4.08
N GLY A 29 -5.50 8.56 -3.57
CA GLY A 29 -6.66 9.33 -4.03
C GLY A 29 -7.30 8.81 -5.31
N ASP A 30 -6.85 7.66 -5.83
CA ASP A 30 -7.29 7.07 -7.09
C ASP A 30 -7.22 8.11 -8.25
N ASP A 31 -8.27 8.28 -9.05
CA ASP A 31 -8.30 9.23 -10.19
C ASP A 31 -8.16 10.70 -9.77
N ALA A 32 -8.47 11.05 -8.54
CA ALA A 32 -8.32 12.42 -8.02
C ALA A 32 -6.86 12.77 -7.70
N GLY A 33 -6.00 11.77 -7.47
CA GLY A 33 -4.60 11.94 -7.17
C GLY A 33 -4.31 12.58 -5.81
N TRP A 34 -3.15 13.23 -5.70
CA TRP A 34 -2.68 13.88 -4.47
C TRP A 34 -2.92 15.39 -4.52
N GLY A 35 -3.93 15.87 -3.79
CA GLY A 35 -4.33 17.27 -3.80
C GLY A 35 -5.19 17.67 -2.61
N LEU A 36 -5.75 18.89 -2.69
CA LEU A 36 -6.70 19.41 -1.71
C LEU A 36 -8.12 18.92 -2.00
N GLY A 37 -8.96 18.89 -0.95
CA GLY A 37 -10.38 18.54 -1.09
C GLY A 37 -10.65 17.04 -1.17
N ILE A 38 -9.65 16.21 -0.92
CA ILE A 38 -9.75 14.74 -0.93
C ILE A 38 -9.66 14.22 0.50
N TYR A 39 -10.58 13.33 0.87
CA TYR A 39 -10.60 12.70 2.19
C TYR A 39 -9.77 11.41 2.15
N TYR A 40 -8.47 11.52 2.43
CA TYR A 40 -7.54 10.39 2.34
C TYR A 40 -7.77 9.30 3.39
N ASP A 41 -8.35 9.63 4.52
CA ASP A 41 -8.81 8.65 5.51
C ASP A 41 -9.94 7.78 4.95
N VAL A 42 -10.87 8.36 4.20
CA VAL A 42 -11.93 7.63 3.50
C VAL A 42 -11.34 6.79 2.36
N TRP A 43 -10.41 7.35 1.57
CA TRP A 43 -9.72 6.61 0.51
C TRP A 43 -9.01 5.37 1.03
N ALA A 44 -8.37 5.45 2.20
CA ALA A 44 -7.65 4.35 2.82
C ALA A 44 -8.55 3.27 3.43
N GLN A 45 -9.82 3.60 3.73
CA GLN A 45 -10.77 2.65 4.30
C GLN A 45 -11.02 1.48 3.34
N GLY A 46 -11.02 0.27 3.90
CA GLY A 46 -11.23 -0.96 3.13
C GLY A 46 -10.01 -1.42 2.30
N LYS A 47 -8.94 -0.65 2.28
CA LYS A 47 -7.67 -1.07 1.67
C LYS A 47 -6.77 -1.73 2.72
N GLN A 48 -6.06 -2.76 2.30
CA GLN A 48 -5.03 -3.40 3.11
C GLN A 48 -3.67 -3.16 2.44
N PHE A 49 -2.74 -2.64 3.21
CA PHE A 49 -1.39 -2.34 2.76
C PHE A 49 -0.42 -3.33 3.39
N PHE A 50 0.46 -3.91 2.59
CA PHE A 50 1.44 -4.90 3.02
C PHE A 50 2.87 -4.44 2.73
N VAL A 51 3.81 -4.97 3.50
CA VAL A 51 5.24 -4.78 3.21
C VAL A 51 5.53 -5.26 1.79
N GLY A 52 6.18 -4.40 0.99
CA GLY A 52 6.46 -4.63 -0.42
C GLY A 52 5.54 -3.87 -1.38
N ASP A 53 4.37 -3.45 -0.94
CA ASP A 53 3.47 -2.59 -1.74
C ASP A 53 4.06 -1.20 -1.95
N ASN A 54 3.49 -0.46 -2.89
CA ASN A 54 3.87 0.92 -3.19
C ASN A 54 2.69 1.87 -3.03
N LEU A 55 2.98 3.08 -2.56
CA LEU A 55 2.10 4.24 -2.71
C LEU A 55 2.58 5.07 -3.89
N VAL A 56 1.68 5.40 -4.80
CA VAL A 56 1.96 6.25 -5.95
C VAL A 56 1.22 7.58 -5.79
N PHE A 57 1.97 8.65 -5.61
CA PHE A 57 1.45 10.00 -5.46
C PHE A 57 1.50 10.72 -6.80
N GLN A 58 0.35 10.99 -7.39
CA GLN A 58 0.21 11.68 -8.68
C GLN A 58 -0.36 13.08 -8.46
N TYR A 59 0.35 14.10 -8.94
CA TYR A 59 -0.03 15.50 -8.80
C TYR A 59 0.71 16.39 -9.81
N THR A 60 0.27 17.61 -9.97
CA THR A 60 0.99 18.57 -10.79
C THR A 60 2.30 18.95 -10.13
N ALA A 61 3.43 18.69 -10.78
CA ALA A 61 4.76 19.04 -10.27
C ALA A 61 4.83 20.54 -9.93
N GLY A 62 5.38 20.86 -8.77
CA GLY A 62 5.44 22.23 -8.26
C GLY A 62 4.19 22.70 -7.51
N ALA A 63 3.05 22.05 -7.65
CA ALA A 63 1.82 22.39 -6.92
C ALA A 63 1.76 21.74 -5.53
N HIS A 64 2.34 20.58 -5.38
CA HIS A 64 2.32 19.77 -4.15
C HIS A 64 3.67 19.11 -3.90
N SER A 65 3.79 18.46 -2.76
CA SER A 65 4.93 17.63 -2.37
C SER A 65 4.48 16.50 -1.48
N VAL A 66 5.35 15.52 -1.26
CA VAL A 66 5.09 14.39 -0.34
C VAL A 66 6.25 14.28 0.64
N TYR A 67 5.93 14.39 1.93
CA TYR A 67 6.86 14.13 3.01
C TYR A 67 6.38 12.95 3.84
N LYS A 68 7.25 11.97 4.03
CA LYS A 68 7.07 10.96 5.06
C LYS A 68 7.48 11.57 6.40
N VAL A 69 6.58 11.51 7.37
CA VAL A 69 6.73 12.20 8.66
C VAL A 69 6.45 11.28 9.83
N THR A 70 6.73 11.74 11.04
CA THR A 70 6.32 11.10 12.29
C THR A 70 4.83 11.36 12.59
N GLY A 71 4.26 10.59 13.54
CA GLY A 71 2.87 10.82 13.96
C GLY A 71 2.64 12.21 14.58
N ASP A 72 3.66 12.79 15.23
CA ASP A 72 3.59 14.14 15.82
C ASP A 72 3.62 15.21 14.73
N GLU A 73 4.55 15.11 13.77
CA GLU A 73 4.62 16.00 12.62
C GLU A 73 3.33 15.94 11.78
N PHE A 74 2.75 14.74 11.62
CA PHE A 74 1.47 14.57 10.96
C PHE A 74 0.33 15.29 11.68
N ARG A 75 0.24 15.17 13.00
CA ARG A 75 -0.80 15.85 13.79
C ARG A 75 -0.68 17.36 13.71
N ASN A 76 0.53 17.86 13.80
CA ASN A 76 0.84 19.29 13.87
C ASN A 76 1.13 19.90 12.50
N CYS A 77 1.04 19.13 11.41
CA CYS A 77 1.41 19.57 10.06
C CYS A 77 2.80 20.21 10.00
N THR A 78 3.75 19.63 10.73
CA THR A 78 5.13 20.11 10.76
C THR A 78 5.92 19.49 9.62
N VAL A 79 6.37 20.33 8.68
CA VAL A 79 7.22 19.91 7.57
C VAL A 79 8.65 19.74 8.07
N PRO A 80 9.32 18.59 7.81
CA PRO A 80 10.71 18.42 8.16
C PRO A 80 11.60 19.50 7.52
N SER A 81 12.55 20.04 8.27
CA SER A 81 13.47 21.07 7.76
C SER A 81 14.43 20.55 6.68
N ASN A 82 14.63 19.24 6.62
CA ASN A 82 15.45 18.60 5.61
C ASN A 82 14.62 18.32 4.35
N SER A 83 14.78 19.15 3.33
CA SER A 83 14.07 19.02 2.05
C SER A 83 14.38 17.72 1.30
N SER A 84 15.52 17.06 1.58
CA SER A 84 15.85 15.77 0.99
C SER A 84 14.92 14.61 1.44
N LEU A 85 14.10 14.83 2.46
CA LEU A 85 13.07 13.90 2.92
C LEU A 85 11.75 14.03 2.12
N GLY A 86 11.65 15.03 1.25
CA GLY A 86 10.49 15.31 0.43
C GLY A 86 10.63 14.76 -1.00
N SER A 87 9.50 14.49 -1.61
CA SER A 87 9.36 14.13 -3.03
C SER A 87 8.54 15.21 -3.75
N PHE A 88 8.95 15.57 -4.99
CA PHE A 88 8.46 16.76 -5.67
C PHE A 88 8.19 16.54 -7.17
N SER A 89 8.31 15.31 -7.67
CA SER A 89 8.31 15.04 -9.11
C SER A 89 6.94 15.11 -9.78
N GLY A 90 5.86 15.03 -9.01
CA GLY A 90 4.49 14.93 -9.53
C GLY A 90 4.04 13.49 -9.80
N ASN A 91 4.96 12.54 -9.74
CA ASN A 91 4.67 11.10 -9.85
C ASN A 91 5.65 10.32 -8.99
N ASP A 92 5.45 10.39 -7.68
CA ASP A 92 6.36 9.84 -6.68
C ASP A 92 5.88 8.47 -6.21
N THR A 93 6.73 7.46 -6.32
CA THR A 93 6.47 6.11 -5.83
C THR A 93 7.23 5.85 -4.54
N ILE A 94 6.52 5.52 -3.48
CA ILE A 94 7.09 5.23 -2.17
C ILE A 94 6.81 3.77 -1.82
N LYS A 95 7.89 2.97 -1.71
CA LYS A 95 7.79 1.57 -1.30
C LYS A 95 7.51 1.46 0.19
N LEU A 96 6.55 0.62 0.56
CA LEU A 96 6.23 0.27 1.93
C LEU A 96 7.20 -0.84 2.41
N ALA A 97 8.39 -0.43 2.86
CA ALA A 97 9.47 -1.36 3.18
C ALA A 97 9.34 -2.04 4.54
N THR A 98 8.54 -1.47 5.46
CA THR A 98 8.37 -1.98 6.83
C THR A 98 6.93 -1.89 7.28
N ALA A 99 6.52 -2.80 8.17
CA ALA A 99 5.21 -2.78 8.80
C ALA A 99 5.03 -1.61 9.77
N GLY A 100 3.81 -1.37 10.19
CA GLY A 100 3.41 -0.35 11.15
C GLY A 100 2.76 0.87 10.52
N ASN A 101 2.49 1.88 11.37
CA ASN A 101 1.87 3.11 10.92
C ASN A 101 2.83 3.96 10.09
N LYS A 102 2.30 4.55 9.02
CA LYS A 102 3.02 5.47 8.13
C LYS A 102 2.18 6.73 7.96
N TRP A 103 2.86 7.86 7.92
CA TRP A 103 2.24 9.18 7.82
C TRP A 103 2.90 9.98 6.72
N TYR A 104 2.08 10.62 5.90
CA TYR A 104 2.52 11.42 4.76
C TYR A 104 1.75 12.74 4.77
N ILE A 105 2.43 13.84 4.47
CA ILE A 105 1.84 15.18 4.36
C ILE A 105 2.31 15.88 3.09
N CYS A 106 1.51 16.81 2.58
CA CYS A 106 1.99 17.82 1.64
C CYS A 106 2.75 18.91 2.41
N GLY A 107 3.94 19.27 1.93
CA GLY A 107 4.77 20.31 2.56
C GLY A 107 4.46 21.74 2.09
N VAL A 108 3.52 21.91 1.16
CA VAL A 108 3.08 23.25 0.76
C VAL A 108 2.29 23.90 1.89
N ASN A 109 2.58 25.19 2.18
CA ASN A 109 1.97 25.89 3.29
C ASN A 109 0.44 25.83 3.27
N GLY A 110 -0.16 25.41 4.39
CA GLY A 110 -1.60 25.31 4.58
C GLY A 110 -2.25 24.06 3.95
N HIS A 111 -1.55 23.30 3.10
CA HIS A 111 -2.14 22.13 2.43
C HIS A 111 -2.40 20.97 3.40
N CYS A 112 -1.46 20.69 4.29
CA CYS A 112 -1.63 19.68 5.34
C CYS A 112 -2.79 20.02 6.27
N ASP A 113 -2.87 21.27 6.72
CA ASP A 113 -3.98 21.79 7.55
C ASP A 113 -5.32 21.72 6.80
N GLY A 114 -5.31 21.88 5.49
CA GLY A 114 -6.45 21.70 4.60
C GLY A 114 -6.81 20.23 4.30
N GLY A 115 -6.13 19.27 4.95
CA GLY A 115 -6.45 17.84 4.86
C GLY A 115 -5.61 17.05 3.86
N GLN A 116 -4.62 17.67 3.18
CA GLN A 116 -3.72 16.95 2.28
C GLN A 116 -2.65 16.20 3.07
N LYS A 117 -3.11 15.13 3.72
CA LYS A 117 -2.32 14.22 4.55
C LYS A 117 -2.93 12.83 4.59
N LEU A 118 -2.08 11.81 4.67
CA LEU A 118 -2.46 10.40 4.63
C LEU A 118 -1.82 9.63 5.78
N LYS A 119 -2.64 8.86 6.51
CA LYS A 119 -2.19 7.85 7.47
C LYS A 119 -2.63 6.48 6.99
N ILE A 120 -1.71 5.51 6.99
CA ILE A 120 -2.01 4.11 6.72
C ILE A 120 -1.33 3.20 7.76
N THR A 121 -1.82 1.97 7.86
CA THR A 121 -1.14 0.90 8.61
C THR A 121 -0.70 -0.17 7.63
N VAL A 122 0.60 -0.48 7.64
CA VAL A 122 1.21 -1.51 6.80
C VAL A 122 1.33 -2.79 7.61
N LEU A 123 0.85 -3.90 7.06
CA LEU A 123 0.85 -5.22 7.65
C LEU A 123 2.08 -6.01 7.21
N ASP A 124 2.57 -6.89 8.10
CA ASP A 124 3.55 -7.92 7.74
C ASP A 124 2.90 -9.03 6.91
N GLY A 125 3.69 -9.61 6.01
CA GLY A 125 3.32 -10.84 5.32
C GLY A 125 2.32 -10.69 4.19
N GLY A 126 2.71 -10.18 3.07
CA GLY A 126 2.06 -10.21 1.74
C GLY A 126 0.53 -10.27 1.69
N ALA A 127 -0.05 -9.79 0.62
CA ALA A 127 -1.50 -9.88 0.41
C ALA A 127 -2.01 -11.31 0.63
N PRO A 128 -3.12 -11.51 1.36
CA PRO A 128 -3.76 -12.82 1.44
C PRO A 128 -4.02 -13.34 0.02
N ALA A 129 -3.72 -14.60 -0.22
CA ALA A 129 -4.10 -15.24 -1.48
C ALA A 129 -5.61 -15.00 -1.72
N PRO A 130 -6.04 -14.73 -2.97
CA PRO A 130 -7.47 -14.61 -3.27
C PRO A 130 -8.21 -15.81 -2.70
N ALA A 131 -9.32 -15.56 -2.00
CA ALA A 131 -10.16 -16.63 -1.48
C ALA A 131 -10.52 -17.58 -2.62
N PRO A 132 -10.50 -18.92 -2.41
CA PRO A 132 -10.93 -19.87 -3.42
C PRO A 132 -12.33 -19.50 -3.89
N VAL A 133 -12.49 -19.35 -5.20
CA VAL A 133 -13.83 -19.13 -5.79
C VAL A 133 -14.65 -20.34 -5.44
N ALA A 134 -15.74 -20.16 -4.70
CA ALA A 134 -16.67 -21.24 -4.43
C ALA A 134 -17.15 -21.84 -5.75
N PRO A 135 -17.17 -23.16 -5.90
CA PRO A 135 -17.73 -23.79 -7.10
C PRO A 135 -19.17 -23.33 -7.25
N GLY A 136 -19.49 -22.77 -8.41
CA GLY A 136 -20.84 -22.37 -8.75
C GLY A 136 -21.80 -23.57 -8.67
N PRO A 137 -23.10 -23.36 -8.47
CA PRO A 137 -24.06 -24.44 -8.41
C PRO A 137 -24.02 -25.20 -9.73
N TYR A 138 -23.73 -26.48 -9.65
CA TYR A 138 -23.82 -27.37 -10.82
C TYR A 138 -25.28 -27.40 -11.26
N SER A 139 -25.55 -26.91 -12.47
CA SER A 139 -26.81 -27.18 -13.15
C SER A 139 -26.84 -28.65 -13.50
N THR A 140 -27.62 -29.43 -12.79
CA THR A 140 -27.97 -30.78 -13.17
C THR A 140 -28.97 -30.69 -14.33
N PHE A 141 -28.57 -31.18 -15.49
CA PHE A 141 -29.48 -31.48 -16.59
C PHE A 141 -30.11 -32.88 -16.38
#